data_a973cd93764a703dc3be904ddc656d88
#
_entry.id   a973cd93764a703dc3be904ddc656d88
#
_cell.length_a   1.000
_cell.length_b   1.000
_cell.length_c   1.000
_cell.angle_alpha   90.00
_cell.angle_beta   90.00
_cell.angle_gamma   90.00
#
_symmetry.space_group_name_H-M   'P 1'
#
loop_
_entity.id
_entity.type
_entity.pdbx_description
1 polymer ?
#
loop_
_entity_poly.entity_id
_entity_poly.type
_entity_poly.pdbx_seq_one_letter_code
_entity_poly.pdbx_strand_id
1 'polypeptide(L)'
;MSDFKATVSETMSASGHSGFHVTGYEKIEYGFTLIDRIFHPSNTNLADCYKKWGRCLAVTDQNIYNVYGKQMEAYFQHHGLGLKIHKTKIGEKVKTMPTLLSIVDSMNEFGLYRKEPVLVIGGGLVTDVAGFACAAYKRNTNFIRIPTTVIGLIDASVSIKVAVNYGNYKNRLGAYHAPMHTFLDFTFLRTLSTAQIRNGFAELIKISTCSHLDTFNLLDKYCEQLIEQSFGRANGSSQELIDAADKINREGIHEMLRLETPNLHEIGLDRVIAYGHTWSPLHELVPETPLRHGHAISIDMAYSATLANNRKLISDEEHRRLLNLFSRAGLSMDHHQFDEDVLSKATTAILKTRDGLLRAAVPNPIGSCTFLNDVSAEEMNVALRRHKELMKEYPRNGEGIEAYVDASDTGYTENSQAEEERMVGATAKKAGSLNGTSGKIQSANGTGAVKNTNSMNDHHTNKNKTHANGVLRKGSVTEKEVNGNGHAHFVEPAKA
;
A
#
# COMPACT_ATOMS: atom_id res chain seq x y z
N MET A 1 0.33 -0.54 27.38
CA MET A 1 -1.12 -0.58 27.64
C MET A 1 -1.72 0.59 26.90
N SER A 2 -2.72 0.37 26.03
CA SER A 2 -3.47 1.48 25.46
C SER A 2 -4.21 2.17 26.57
N ASP A 3 -3.89 3.44 26.84
CA ASP A 3 -4.64 4.26 27.76
C ASP A 3 -5.95 4.67 27.08
N PHE A 4 -6.91 3.76 27.10
CA PHE A 4 -8.27 4.08 26.71
C PHE A 4 -8.89 4.96 27.78
N LYS A 5 -9.16 6.20 27.43
CA LYS A 5 -10.03 7.06 28.22
C LYS A 5 -11.35 7.16 27.48
N ALA A 6 -12.39 6.58 28.03
CA ALA A 6 -13.72 6.69 27.49
C ALA A 6 -14.68 7.15 28.60
N THR A 7 -15.61 8.00 28.21
CA THR A 7 -16.70 8.49 29.07
C THR A 7 -18.02 8.26 28.36
N VAL A 8 -19.07 8.02 29.17
CA VAL A 8 -20.45 7.97 28.71
C VAL A 8 -21.24 9.09 29.37
N SER A 9 -22.07 9.76 28.65
CA SER A 9 -23.03 10.75 29.16
C SER A 9 -24.43 10.45 28.65
N GLU A 10 -25.43 10.72 29.43
CA GLU A 10 -26.81 10.72 28.98
C GLU A 10 -27.09 11.98 28.19
N THR A 11 -27.88 11.86 27.13
CA THR A 11 -28.28 12.98 26.29
C THR A 11 -29.80 13.02 26.16
N MET A 12 -30.33 14.22 25.98
CA MET A 12 -31.75 14.42 25.68
C MET A 12 -31.83 15.21 24.37
N SER A 13 -32.54 14.68 23.38
CA SER A 13 -32.78 15.41 22.15
C SER A 13 -33.79 16.54 22.35
N ALA A 14 -33.82 17.52 21.45
CA ALA A 14 -34.82 18.60 21.47
C ALA A 14 -36.27 18.07 21.38
N SER A 15 -36.48 16.85 20.87
CA SER A 15 -37.77 16.17 20.79
C SER A 15 -38.08 15.28 22.00
N GLY A 16 -37.26 15.38 23.07
CA GLY A 16 -37.49 14.66 24.34
C GLY A 16 -37.08 13.18 24.35
N HIS A 17 -36.32 12.72 23.37
CA HIS A 17 -35.78 11.34 23.38
C HIS A 17 -34.48 11.29 24.17
N SER A 18 -34.39 10.35 25.10
CA SER A 18 -33.15 10.03 25.82
C SER A 18 -32.22 9.18 24.99
N GLY A 19 -30.91 9.37 25.16
CA GLY A 19 -29.87 8.62 24.51
C GLY A 19 -28.56 8.63 25.29
N PHE A 20 -27.54 8.02 24.73
CA PHE A 20 -26.20 7.99 25.33
C PHE A 20 -25.19 8.51 24.31
N HIS A 21 -24.25 9.34 24.76
CA HIS A 21 -23.10 9.78 23.99
C HIS A 21 -21.83 9.20 24.61
N VAL A 22 -21.01 8.53 23.80
CA VAL A 22 -19.73 7.96 24.22
C VAL A 22 -18.60 8.68 23.53
N THR A 23 -17.66 9.22 24.31
CA THR A 23 -16.41 9.81 23.81
C THR A 23 -15.25 8.98 24.31
N GLY A 24 -14.34 8.60 23.41
CA GLY A 24 -13.17 7.83 23.76
C GLY A 24 -11.95 8.28 22.97
N TYR A 25 -10.76 8.05 23.54
CA TYR A 25 -9.48 8.34 22.91
C TYR A 25 -8.62 7.07 22.92
N GLU A 26 -7.99 6.76 21.79
CA GLU A 26 -7.02 5.69 21.65
C GLU A 26 -5.63 6.26 21.44
N LYS A 27 -4.65 5.81 22.24
CA LYS A 27 -3.24 6.16 22.03
C LYS A 27 -2.65 5.24 20.94
N ILE A 28 -2.13 5.84 19.88
CA ILE A 28 -1.33 5.14 18.86
C ILE A 28 0.14 5.36 19.20
N GLU A 29 0.87 4.27 19.44
CA GLU A 29 2.29 4.30 19.75
C GLU A 29 3.02 3.16 19.06
N TYR A 30 4.04 3.48 18.29
CA TYR A 30 4.86 2.52 17.57
C TYR A 30 6.28 3.06 17.41
N GLY A 31 7.25 2.17 17.25
CA GLY A 31 8.65 2.55 17.24
C GLY A 31 9.41 2.04 16.02
N PHE A 32 10.53 2.71 15.74
CA PHE A 32 11.48 2.33 14.70
C PHE A 32 12.86 2.14 15.30
N THR A 33 13.57 1.11 14.85
CA THR A 33 14.99 0.92 15.17
C THR A 33 15.77 0.72 13.88
N LEU A 34 16.73 1.61 13.62
CA LEU A 34 17.72 1.40 12.57
C LEU A 34 18.74 0.39 13.09
N ILE A 35 18.96 -0.66 12.33
CA ILE A 35 19.77 -1.80 12.76
C ILE A 35 20.44 -2.43 11.55
N ASP A 36 21.62 -3.00 11.73
CA ASP A 36 22.29 -3.77 10.68
C ASP A 36 22.23 -5.26 10.98
N ARG A 37 22.01 -6.05 9.93
CA ARG A 37 22.04 -7.52 9.99
C ARG A 37 21.14 -8.08 11.10
N ILE A 38 19.84 -7.76 11.03
CA ILE A 38 18.83 -8.13 12.04
C ILE A 38 18.83 -9.63 12.39
N PHE A 39 19.15 -10.52 11.42
CA PHE A 39 19.25 -11.97 11.63
C PHE A 39 20.65 -12.45 12.00
N HIS A 40 21.59 -11.56 12.38
CA HIS A 40 22.86 -12.00 12.89
C HIS A 40 22.71 -12.58 14.32
N PRO A 41 23.31 -13.74 14.67
CA PRO A 41 23.11 -14.39 15.98
C PRO A 41 23.41 -13.50 17.18
N SER A 42 24.35 -12.55 17.07
CA SER A 42 24.64 -11.61 18.16
C SER A 42 23.60 -10.52 18.37
N ASN A 43 22.65 -10.37 17.43
CA ASN A 43 21.59 -9.38 17.53
C ASN A 43 20.41 -9.97 18.31
N THR A 44 20.11 -9.44 19.48
CA THR A 44 19.01 -9.94 20.32
C THR A 44 17.70 -9.19 20.14
N ASN A 45 17.69 -8.03 19.47
CA ASN A 45 16.54 -7.11 19.42
C ASN A 45 15.27 -7.80 18.93
N LEU A 46 15.34 -8.55 17.82
CA LEU A 46 14.20 -9.28 17.29
C LEU A 46 13.82 -10.45 18.20
N ALA A 47 14.79 -11.23 18.69
CA ALA A 47 14.55 -12.37 19.57
C ALA A 47 13.87 -11.95 20.88
N ASP A 48 14.25 -10.81 21.45
CA ASP A 48 13.68 -10.28 22.69
C ASP A 48 12.17 -10.03 22.57
N CYS A 49 11.68 -9.70 21.38
CA CYS A 49 10.26 -9.54 21.12
C CYS A 49 9.47 -10.87 21.27
N TYR A 50 10.14 -12.02 21.09
CA TYR A 50 9.51 -13.33 21.06
C TYR A 50 9.87 -14.23 22.26
N LYS A 51 10.83 -13.87 23.06
CA LYS A 51 11.30 -14.69 24.21
C LYS A 51 10.17 -15.16 25.11
N LYS A 52 9.23 -14.29 25.46
CA LYS A 52 8.08 -14.64 26.32
C LYS A 52 7.11 -15.64 25.70
N TRP A 53 7.11 -15.76 24.36
CA TRP A 53 6.25 -16.66 23.61
C TRP A 53 6.94 -18.00 23.30
N GLY A 54 8.28 -18.03 23.30
CA GLY A 54 9.11 -19.18 22.92
C GLY A 54 9.00 -19.56 21.44
N ARG A 55 8.26 -18.76 20.65
CA ARG A 55 7.94 -19.05 19.24
C ARG A 55 7.58 -17.80 18.46
N CYS A 56 7.63 -17.90 17.11
CA CYS A 56 7.29 -16.84 16.19
C CYS A 56 6.56 -17.40 14.96
N LEU A 57 5.48 -16.75 14.52
CA LEU A 57 4.92 -16.90 13.19
C LEU A 57 5.44 -15.75 12.33
N ALA A 58 6.22 -16.10 11.29
CA ALA A 58 6.71 -15.15 10.30
C ALA A 58 5.91 -15.25 9.01
N VAL A 59 5.51 -14.12 8.45
CA VAL A 59 4.92 -13.98 7.12
C VAL A 59 5.94 -13.31 6.22
N THR A 60 6.29 -13.96 5.13
CA THR A 60 7.24 -13.46 4.13
C THR A 60 6.82 -13.92 2.73
N ASP A 61 7.52 -13.49 1.71
CA ASP A 61 7.32 -13.98 0.35
C ASP A 61 8.41 -14.98 -0.07
N GLN A 62 8.21 -15.61 -1.24
CA GLN A 62 9.14 -16.63 -1.74
C GLN A 62 10.52 -16.05 -2.09
N ASN A 63 10.60 -14.79 -2.59
CA ASN A 63 11.89 -14.17 -2.93
C ASN A 63 12.73 -13.96 -1.68
N ILE A 64 12.15 -13.40 -0.63
CA ILE A 64 12.81 -13.20 0.66
C ILE A 64 13.18 -14.53 1.28
N TYR A 65 12.29 -15.53 1.24
CA TYR A 65 12.60 -16.86 1.77
C TYR A 65 13.76 -17.54 1.05
N ASN A 66 13.85 -17.42 -0.26
CA ASN A 66 14.94 -18.01 -1.05
C ASN A 66 16.31 -17.41 -0.65
N VAL A 67 16.36 -16.12 -0.34
CA VAL A 67 17.60 -15.42 0.01
C VAL A 67 17.92 -15.55 1.50
N TYR A 68 16.93 -15.34 2.37
CA TYR A 68 17.13 -15.18 3.82
C TYR A 68 16.53 -16.30 4.68
N GLY A 69 15.76 -17.23 4.10
CA GLY A 69 15.04 -18.27 4.85
C GLY A 69 15.95 -19.07 5.78
N LYS A 70 17.07 -19.58 5.28
CA LYS A 70 18.05 -20.32 6.10
C LYS A 70 18.64 -19.47 7.22
N GLN A 71 18.87 -18.18 6.96
CA GLN A 71 19.41 -17.26 7.96
C GLN A 71 18.37 -16.95 9.04
N MET A 72 17.09 -16.79 8.67
CA MET A 72 16.00 -16.64 9.62
C MET A 72 15.87 -17.87 10.52
N GLU A 73 15.84 -19.07 9.93
CA GLU A 73 15.75 -20.34 10.66
C GLU A 73 16.91 -20.50 11.64
N ALA A 74 18.15 -20.26 11.19
CA ALA A 74 19.34 -20.33 12.03
C ALA A 74 19.31 -19.29 13.17
N TYR A 75 18.83 -18.10 12.92
CA TYR A 75 18.68 -17.04 13.92
C TYR A 75 17.72 -17.43 15.04
N PHE A 76 16.51 -17.86 14.70
CA PHE A 76 15.51 -18.29 15.69
C PHE A 76 15.95 -19.53 16.46
N GLN A 77 16.59 -20.49 15.78
CA GLN A 77 17.18 -21.67 16.43
C GLN A 77 18.28 -21.29 17.41
N HIS A 78 19.19 -20.36 17.04
CA HIS A 78 20.24 -19.86 17.92
C HIS A 78 19.71 -19.27 19.23
N HIS A 79 18.58 -18.57 19.15
CA HIS A 79 17.91 -17.97 20.29
C HIS A 79 16.94 -18.90 21.03
N GLY A 80 16.87 -20.18 20.66
CA GLY A 80 15.97 -21.16 21.27
C GLY A 80 14.50 -20.91 21.04
N LEU A 81 14.15 -20.28 19.94
CA LEU A 81 12.77 -19.90 19.56
C LEU A 81 12.26 -20.78 18.42
N GLY A 82 11.04 -21.29 18.56
CA GLY A 82 10.35 -21.98 17.46
C GLY A 82 9.97 -20.99 16.35
N LEU A 83 10.17 -21.35 15.08
CA LEU A 83 9.80 -20.54 13.93
C LEU A 83 8.85 -21.31 13.02
N LYS A 84 7.67 -20.75 12.72
CA LYS A 84 6.82 -21.15 11.60
C LYS A 84 6.82 -20.05 10.56
N ILE A 85 7.03 -20.38 9.30
CA ILE A 85 7.06 -19.42 8.19
C ILE A 85 5.84 -19.67 7.29
N HIS A 86 5.05 -18.62 7.07
CA HIS A 86 4.04 -18.54 6.02
C HIS A 86 4.64 -17.80 4.82
N LYS A 87 4.68 -18.46 3.66
CA LYS A 87 5.14 -17.86 2.40
C LYS A 87 3.92 -17.38 1.62
N THR A 88 3.70 -16.07 1.66
CA THR A 88 2.57 -15.45 0.96
C THR A 88 2.88 -15.19 -0.51
N LYS A 89 1.85 -15.15 -1.33
CA LYS A 89 1.96 -14.70 -2.72
C LYS A 89 2.18 -13.19 -2.74
N ILE A 90 3.02 -12.73 -3.67
CA ILE A 90 3.28 -11.30 -3.90
C ILE A 90 2.96 -10.91 -5.35
N GLY A 91 2.78 -9.63 -5.56
CA GLY A 91 2.41 -9.03 -6.84
C GLY A 91 1.12 -8.23 -6.71
N GLU A 92 1.00 -7.17 -7.47
CA GLU A 92 -0.16 -6.26 -7.37
C GLU A 92 -1.48 -6.99 -7.68
N LYS A 93 -1.47 -7.94 -8.63
CA LYS A 93 -2.66 -8.73 -9.01
C LYS A 93 -3.13 -9.72 -7.93
N VAL A 94 -2.23 -10.12 -7.03
CA VAL A 94 -2.54 -11.06 -5.93
C VAL A 94 -2.64 -10.38 -4.57
N LYS A 95 -2.53 -9.06 -4.51
CA LYS A 95 -2.80 -8.24 -3.32
C LYS A 95 -4.32 -8.21 -3.05
N THR A 96 -4.89 -9.33 -2.61
CA THR A 96 -6.33 -9.57 -2.57
C THR A 96 -6.79 -10.19 -1.25
N MET A 97 -8.12 -10.21 -1.03
CA MET A 97 -8.72 -10.90 0.13
C MET A 97 -8.37 -12.40 0.21
N PRO A 98 -8.36 -13.20 -0.86
CA PRO A 98 -7.91 -14.59 -0.78
C PRO A 98 -6.49 -14.75 -0.24
N THR A 99 -5.55 -13.89 -0.65
CA THR A 99 -4.17 -13.88 -0.11
C THR A 99 -4.17 -13.51 1.38
N LEU A 100 -4.93 -12.51 1.78
CA LEU A 100 -5.10 -12.16 3.19
C LEU A 100 -5.65 -13.34 4.00
N LEU A 101 -6.68 -14.03 3.51
CA LEU A 101 -7.29 -15.16 4.20
C LEU A 101 -6.33 -16.33 4.36
N SER A 102 -5.43 -16.58 3.41
CA SER A 102 -4.39 -17.62 3.56
C SER A 102 -3.43 -17.33 4.73
N ILE A 103 -3.14 -16.05 4.98
CA ILE A 103 -2.36 -15.63 6.15
C ILE A 103 -3.16 -15.84 7.44
N VAL A 104 -4.45 -15.50 7.44
CA VAL A 104 -5.36 -15.73 8.57
C VAL A 104 -5.47 -17.21 8.91
N ASP A 105 -5.55 -18.08 7.90
CA ASP A 105 -5.55 -19.54 8.11
C ASP A 105 -4.28 -20.00 8.82
N SER A 106 -3.12 -19.49 8.40
CA SER A 106 -1.84 -19.79 9.07
C SER A 106 -1.78 -19.28 10.51
N MET A 107 -2.35 -18.09 10.79
CA MET A 107 -2.47 -17.56 12.16
C MET A 107 -3.36 -18.48 13.04
N ASN A 108 -4.43 -18.97 12.45
CA ASN A 108 -5.38 -19.86 13.13
C ASN A 108 -4.77 -21.24 13.42
N GLU A 109 -4.13 -21.87 12.42
CA GLU A 109 -3.41 -23.12 12.56
C GLU A 109 -2.26 -23.04 13.57
N PHE A 110 -1.55 -21.92 13.61
CA PHE A 110 -0.47 -21.65 14.55
C PHE A 110 -0.99 -21.52 15.99
N GLY A 111 -2.29 -21.27 16.16
CA GLY A 111 -2.90 -21.03 17.46
C GLY A 111 -2.36 -19.73 18.08
N LEU A 112 -2.27 -18.65 17.29
CA LEU A 112 -1.70 -17.37 17.70
C LEU A 112 -2.44 -16.81 18.93
N TYR A 113 -1.71 -16.42 19.98
CA TYR A 113 -2.30 -15.76 21.14
C TYR A 113 -2.68 -14.32 20.83
N ARG A 114 -3.65 -13.75 21.53
CA ARG A 114 -4.22 -12.43 21.23
C ARG A 114 -3.19 -11.28 21.18
N LYS A 115 -2.14 -11.35 22.01
CA LYS A 115 -1.10 -10.32 22.10
C LYS A 115 0.26 -10.76 21.51
N GLU A 116 0.33 -11.97 20.97
CA GLU A 116 1.51 -12.51 20.32
C GLU A 116 1.66 -11.81 18.96
N PRO A 117 2.79 -11.15 18.67
CA PRO A 117 2.95 -10.44 17.41
C PRO A 117 3.28 -11.40 16.27
N VAL A 118 2.75 -11.12 15.10
CA VAL A 118 3.18 -11.74 13.84
C VAL A 118 4.42 -10.99 13.34
N LEU A 119 5.43 -11.70 12.87
CA LEU A 119 6.59 -11.11 12.20
C LEU A 119 6.31 -10.98 10.71
N VAL A 120 6.37 -9.78 10.18
CA VAL A 120 6.11 -9.50 8.76
C VAL A 120 7.41 -9.02 8.10
N ILE A 121 7.91 -9.81 7.14
CA ILE A 121 9.21 -9.59 6.48
C ILE A 121 8.98 -9.51 4.97
N GLY A 122 9.28 -8.37 4.36
CA GLY A 122 9.12 -8.23 2.91
C GLY A 122 9.01 -6.78 2.42
N GLY A 123 8.71 -6.62 1.15
CA GLY A 123 8.41 -5.31 0.56
C GLY A 123 7.01 -4.79 0.93
N GLY A 124 6.65 -3.63 0.39
CA GLY A 124 5.36 -2.96 0.68
C GLY A 124 4.13 -3.85 0.47
N LEU A 125 4.12 -4.69 -0.59
CA LEU A 125 3.00 -5.60 -0.85
C LEU A 125 2.79 -6.62 0.29
N VAL A 126 3.86 -7.21 0.81
CA VAL A 126 3.79 -8.16 1.93
C VAL A 126 3.33 -7.45 3.20
N THR A 127 3.91 -6.27 3.49
CA THR A 127 3.59 -5.52 4.71
C THR A 127 2.15 -5.03 4.72
N ASP A 128 1.60 -4.66 3.58
CA ASP A 128 0.20 -4.24 3.44
C ASP A 128 -0.77 -5.40 3.69
N VAL A 129 -0.60 -6.52 2.98
CA VAL A 129 -1.53 -7.66 3.08
C VAL A 129 -1.44 -8.30 4.45
N ALA A 130 -0.23 -8.55 4.96
CA ALA A 130 -0.04 -9.17 6.27
C ALA A 130 -0.45 -8.23 7.41
N GLY A 131 -0.18 -6.93 7.29
CA GLY A 131 -0.65 -5.92 8.24
C GLY A 131 -2.17 -5.85 8.30
N PHE A 132 -2.86 -5.92 7.15
CA PHE A 132 -4.32 -5.94 7.12
C PHE A 132 -4.88 -7.27 7.66
N ALA A 133 -4.21 -8.40 7.41
CA ALA A 133 -4.57 -9.67 8.06
C ALA A 133 -4.48 -9.55 9.59
N CYS A 134 -3.43 -8.90 10.11
CA CYS A 134 -3.28 -8.63 11.54
C CYS A 134 -4.37 -7.69 12.08
N ALA A 135 -4.72 -6.64 11.36
CA ALA A 135 -5.80 -5.73 11.73
C ALA A 135 -7.15 -6.46 11.84
N ALA A 136 -7.43 -7.36 10.88
CA ALA A 136 -8.69 -8.10 10.81
C ALA A 136 -8.76 -9.26 11.82
N TYR A 137 -7.65 -10.01 12.01
CA TYR A 137 -7.61 -11.18 12.87
C TYR A 137 -7.79 -10.83 14.34
N LYS A 138 -8.79 -11.44 15.00
CA LYS A 138 -9.14 -11.16 16.40
C LYS A 138 -9.35 -9.66 16.72
N ARG A 139 -9.65 -8.84 15.71
CA ARG A 139 -9.96 -7.38 15.79
C ARG A 139 -8.79 -6.49 16.18
N ASN A 140 -7.58 -6.86 16.06
CA ASN A 140 -6.36 -6.10 16.32
C ASN A 140 -5.28 -7.03 16.90
N THR A 141 -4.61 -7.78 16.00
CA THR A 141 -3.46 -8.60 16.33
C THR A 141 -2.18 -7.78 16.16
N ASN A 142 -1.30 -7.85 17.11
CA ASN A 142 -0.01 -7.17 17.05
C ASN A 142 0.86 -7.73 15.91
N PHE A 143 1.71 -6.89 15.36
CA PHE A 143 2.73 -7.33 14.40
C PHE A 143 4.00 -6.48 14.50
N ILE A 144 5.10 -7.04 14.00
CA ILE A 144 6.42 -6.41 13.89
C ILE A 144 6.80 -6.43 12.43
N ARG A 145 7.34 -5.34 11.89
CA ARG A 145 7.77 -5.21 10.50
C ARG A 145 9.28 -5.28 10.35
N ILE A 146 9.72 -5.95 9.29
CA ILE A 146 11.09 -5.88 8.76
C ILE A 146 10.94 -5.65 7.25
N PRO A 147 10.92 -4.39 6.80
CA PRO A 147 10.86 -4.07 5.38
C PRO A 147 12.19 -4.39 4.69
N THR A 148 12.12 -4.88 3.44
CA THR A 148 13.29 -5.36 2.71
C THR A 148 13.52 -4.67 1.36
N THR A 149 12.69 -3.70 1.00
CA THR A 149 12.81 -2.90 -0.23
C THR A 149 12.98 -1.43 0.11
N VAL A 150 13.50 -0.61 -0.81
CA VAL A 150 13.61 0.83 -0.59
C VAL A 150 12.25 1.43 -0.25
N ILE A 151 11.19 1.16 -1.05
CA ILE A 151 9.83 1.62 -0.77
C ILE A 151 9.38 1.17 0.64
N GLY A 152 9.63 -0.09 0.98
CA GLY A 152 9.30 -0.62 2.29
C GLY A 152 9.98 0.15 3.42
N LEU A 153 11.28 0.42 3.29
CA LEU A 153 12.09 1.05 4.32
C LEU A 153 11.76 2.52 4.56
N ILE A 154 11.41 3.27 3.50
CA ILE A 154 11.27 4.74 3.60
C ILE A 154 9.82 5.25 3.55
N ASP A 155 8.88 4.46 3.02
CA ASP A 155 7.48 4.86 2.80
C ASP A 155 6.50 3.86 3.44
N ALA A 156 6.30 2.68 2.84
CA ALA A 156 5.22 1.76 3.22
C ALA A 156 5.29 1.27 4.66
N SER A 157 6.49 1.11 5.25
CA SER A 157 6.63 0.69 6.64
C SER A 157 6.76 1.84 7.64
N VAL A 158 6.81 3.07 7.16
CA VAL A 158 6.72 4.28 7.99
C VAL A 158 5.25 4.59 8.30
N SER A 159 4.39 4.35 7.33
CA SER A 159 2.93 4.50 7.44
C SER A 159 2.27 3.42 8.30
N ILE A 160 1.11 3.75 8.86
CA ILE A 160 0.21 2.78 9.54
C ILE A 160 -0.89 2.23 8.61
N LYS A 161 -0.86 2.58 7.34
CA LYS A 161 -1.82 2.11 6.33
C LYS A 161 -1.53 0.66 5.96
N VAL A 162 -2.56 -0.17 5.93
CA VAL A 162 -2.50 -1.56 5.48
C VAL A 162 -3.72 -1.87 4.64
N ALA A 163 -3.57 -2.56 3.50
CA ALA A 163 -4.68 -2.71 2.57
C ALA A 163 -4.51 -3.87 1.59
N VAL A 164 -5.64 -4.21 0.94
CA VAL A 164 -5.70 -5.06 -0.25
C VAL A 164 -6.55 -4.40 -1.33
N ASN A 165 -6.37 -4.86 -2.56
CA ASN A 165 -7.13 -4.40 -3.71
C ASN A 165 -8.52 -5.04 -3.74
N TYR A 166 -9.48 -4.36 -4.35
CA TYR A 166 -10.83 -4.89 -4.58
C TYR A 166 -11.36 -4.43 -5.94
N GLY A 167 -11.75 -5.39 -6.77
CA GLY A 167 -12.08 -5.13 -8.16
C GLY A 167 -10.89 -4.47 -8.89
N ASN A 168 -11.14 -3.39 -9.60
CA ASN A 168 -10.12 -2.64 -10.33
C ASN A 168 -9.52 -1.47 -9.50
N TYR A 169 -9.73 -1.46 -8.18
CA TYR A 169 -9.29 -0.37 -7.32
C TYR A 169 -8.17 -0.83 -6.39
N LYS A 170 -7.06 -0.09 -6.40
CA LYS A 170 -5.95 -0.30 -5.45
C LYS A 170 -6.35 0.10 -4.05
N ASN A 171 -5.88 -0.67 -3.05
CA ASN A 171 -5.98 -0.35 -1.63
C ASN A 171 -7.41 -0.02 -1.15
N ARG A 172 -8.43 -0.67 -1.76
CA ARG A 172 -9.84 -0.33 -1.49
C ARG A 172 -10.35 -0.86 -0.15
N LEU A 173 -9.81 -1.96 0.31
CA LEU A 173 -10.11 -2.54 1.61
C LEU A 173 -8.88 -2.46 2.50
N GLY A 174 -8.98 -1.86 3.66
CA GLY A 174 -7.83 -1.67 4.52
C GLY A 174 -8.17 -1.16 5.91
N ALA A 175 -7.13 -0.89 6.67
CA ALA A 175 -7.20 -0.34 8.01
C ALA A 175 -6.02 0.61 8.28
N TYR A 176 -6.18 1.47 9.27
CA TYR A 176 -5.07 2.16 9.92
C TYR A 176 -4.65 1.31 11.12
N HIS A 177 -3.55 0.59 10.99
CA HIS A 177 -3.10 -0.38 11.99
C HIS A 177 -1.59 -0.31 12.19
N ALA A 178 -1.18 0.31 13.28
CA ALA A 178 0.23 0.50 13.58
C ALA A 178 0.90 -0.83 13.98
N PRO A 179 2.12 -1.12 13.50
CA PRO A 179 2.92 -2.20 14.04
C PRO A 179 3.36 -1.88 15.47
N MET A 180 3.65 -2.88 16.27
CA MET A 180 4.29 -2.64 17.59
C MET A 180 5.68 -2.02 17.40
N HIS A 181 6.40 -2.50 16.40
CA HIS A 181 7.75 -2.08 16.10
C HIS A 181 8.12 -2.34 14.65
N THR A 182 8.99 -1.50 14.08
CA THR A 182 9.58 -1.70 12.76
C THR A 182 11.11 -1.68 12.89
N PHE A 183 11.76 -2.76 12.45
CA PHE A 183 13.22 -2.82 12.35
C PHE A 183 13.64 -2.44 10.93
N LEU A 184 14.42 -1.39 10.79
CA LEU A 184 14.89 -0.84 9.53
C LEU A 184 16.34 -1.28 9.30
N ASP A 185 16.51 -2.33 8.51
CA ASP A 185 17.82 -2.90 8.16
C ASP A 185 18.14 -2.63 6.69
N PHE A 186 18.97 -1.62 6.45
CA PHE A 186 19.36 -1.26 5.08
C PHE A 186 20.32 -2.25 4.42
N THR A 187 20.83 -3.25 5.17
CA THR A 187 21.69 -4.29 4.59
C THR A 187 20.92 -5.20 3.61
N PHE A 188 19.58 -5.26 3.69
CA PHE A 188 18.73 -5.94 2.70
C PHE A 188 18.89 -5.40 1.28
N LEU A 189 19.21 -4.12 1.12
CA LEU A 189 19.40 -3.50 -0.19
C LEU A 189 20.53 -4.13 -0.99
N ARG A 190 21.49 -4.81 -0.32
CA ARG A 190 22.58 -5.52 -0.99
C ARG A 190 22.11 -6.62 -1.95
N THR A 191 20.99 -7.25 -1.67
CA THR A 191 20.45 -8.36 -2.45
C THR A 191 19.25 -7.96 -3.29
N LEU A 192 18.83 -6.69 -3.18
CA LEU A 192 17.72 -6.16 -3.95
C LEU A 192 18.16 -5.92 -5.40
N SER A 193 17.32 -6.28 -6.37
CA SER A 193 17.60 -6.02 -7.79
C SER A 193 17.68 -4.52 -8.07
N THR A 194 18.47 -4.14 -9.08
CA THR A 194 18.60 -2.73 -9.49
C THR A 194 17.25 -2.14 -9.91
N ALA A 195 16.39 -2.95 -10.53
CA ALA A 195 15.03 -2.56 -10.87
C ALA A 195 14.22 -2.13 -9.63
N GLN A 196 14.31 -2.88 -8.53
CA GLN A 196 13.64 -2.54 -7.26
C GLN A 196 14.33 -1.39 -6.51
N ILE A 197 15.64 -1.24 -6.62
CA ILE A 197 16.36 -0.05 -6.12
C ILE A 197 15.81 1.20 -6.84
N ARG A 198 15.75 1.17 -8.18
CA ARG A 198 15.22 2.25 -9.01
C ARG A 198 13.75 2.54 -8.69
N ASN A 199 12.96 1.49 -8.52
CA ASN A 199 11.56 1.59 -8.12
C ASN A 199 11.38 2.41 -6.82
N GLY A 200 12.19 2.13 -5.81
CA GLY A 200 12.14 2.88 -4.53
C GLY A 200 12.81 4.26 -4.58
N PHE A 201 13.75 4.47 -5.50
CA PHE A 201 14.39 5.77 -5.69
C PHE A 201 13.37 6.86 -6.09
N ALA A 202 12.33 6.49 -6.84
CA ALA A 202 11.23 7.38 -7.20
C ALA A 202 10.49 7.95 -5.97
N GLU A 203 10.31 7.15 -4.92
CA GLU A 203 9.68 7.60 -3.68
C GLU A 203 10.54 8.62 -2.91
N LEU A 204 11.86 8.45 -2.91
CA LEU A 204 12.76 9.46 -2.35
C LEU A 204 12.72 10.76 -3.13
N ILE A 205 12.64 10.71 -4.47
CA ILE A 205 12.41 11.91 -5.29
C ILE A 205 11.08 12.56 -4.92
N LYS A 206 9.99 11.77 -4.79
CA LYS A 206 8.67 12.27 -4.40
C LYS A 206 8.74 13.09 -3.11
N ILE A 207 9.27 12.48 -2.06
CA ILE A 207 9.35 13.09 -0.73
C ILE A 207 10.20 14.36 -0.79
N SER A 208 11.40 14.27 -1.34
CA SER A 208 12.38 15.36 -1.33
C SER A 208 11.97 16.54 -2.21
N THR A 209 11.38 16.28 -3.38
CA THR A 209 10.94 17.33 -4.30
C THR A 209 9.90 18.26 -3.67
N CYS A 210 9.03 17.74 -2.83
CA CYS A 210 7.93 18.49 -2.23
C CYS A 210 8.16 18.89 -0.77
N SER A 211 9.25 18.45 -0.10
CA SER A 211 9.41 18.73 1.33
C SER A 211 10.85 18.93 1.82
N HIS A 212 11.89 18.51 1.09
CA HIS A 212 13.25 18.53 1.63
C HIS A 212 14.35 18.72 0.57
N LEU A 213 14.70 19.97 0.27
CA LEU A 213 15.66 20.36 -0.77
C LEU A 213 17.04 19.70 -0.59
N ASP A 214 17.54 19.59 0.64
CA ASP A 214 18.88 19.02 0.88
C ASP A 214 18.93 17.55 0.50
N THR A 215 17.89 16.78 0.79
CA THR A 215 17.79 15.39 0.33
C THR A 215 17.70 15.31 -1.20
N PHE A 216 16.93 16.19 -1.82
CA PHE A 216 16.87 16.29 -3.27
C PHE A 216 18.26 16.56 -3.88
N ASN A 217 19.02 17.48 -3.31
CA ASN A 217 20.38 17.80 -3.76
C ASN A 217 21.34 16.58 -3.64
N LEU A 218 21.20 15.78 -2.59
CA LEU A 218 22.00 14.56 -2.41
C LEU A 218 21.59 13.47 -3.41
N LEU A 219 20.30 13.29 -3.66
CA LEU A 219 19.80 12.35 -4.67
C LEU A 219 20.27 12.73 -6.06
N ASP A 220 20.25 14.01 -6.39
CA ASP A 220 20.73 14.54 -7.66
C ASP A 220 22.25 14.36 -7.81
N LYS A 221 23.02 14.64 -6.76
CA LYS A 221 24.49 14.49 -6.78
C LYS A 221 24.94 13.03 -6.95
N TYR A 222 24.31 12.10 -6.25
CA TYR A 222 24.78 10.70 -6.17
C TYR A 222 23.87 9.72 -6.92
N CYS A 223 22.98 10.18 -7.80
CA CYS A 223 21.91 9.42 -8.43
C CYS A 223 22.35 8.04 -8.94
N GLU A 224 23.28 8.00 -9.87
CA GLU A 224 23.74 6.77 -10.50
C GLU A 224 24.43 5.84 -9.50
N GLN A 225 25.29 6.40 -8.64
CA GLN A 225 26.03 5.63 -7.65
C GLN A 225 25.10 5.00 -6.60
N LEU A 226 24.05 5.72 -6.16
CA LEU A 226 23.05 5.19 -5.23
C LEU A 226 22.31 3.98 -5.82
N ILE A 227 21.98 4.05 -7.11
CA ILE A 227 21.28 2.97 -7.83
C ILE A 227 22.21 1.79 -8.07
N GLU A 228 23.38 2.02 -8.65
CA GLU A 228 24.34 0.98 -9.05
C GLU A 228 24.97 0.26 -7.86
N GLN A 229 25.18 0.98 -6.75
CA GLN A 229 25.79 0.45 -5.54
C GLN A 229 24.80 0.21 -4.40
N SER A 230 23.51 0.01 -4.73
CA SER A 230 22.46 -0.37 -3.77
C SER A 230 22.47 0.53 -2.51
N PHE A 231 22.45 1.85 -2.69
CA PHE A 231 22.57 2.83 -1.61
C PHE A 231 23.81 2.63 -0.73
N GLY A 232 24.97 2.44 -1.38
CA GLY A 232 26.24 2.24 -0.69
C GLY A 232 26.36 0.89 0.04
N ARG A 233 25.46 -0.06 -0.22
CA ARG A 233 25.49 -1.39 0.41
C ARG A 233 26.21 -2.44 -0.45
N ALA A 234 26.63 -2.11 -1.66
CA ALA A 234 27.45 -2.97 -2.50
C ALA A 234 28.88 -3.09 -1.91
N ASN A 235 29.55 -4.21 -2.20
CA ASN A 235 30.94 -4.39 -1.78
C ASN A 235 31.84 -3.37 -2.50
N GLY A 236 32.67 -2.65 -1.73
CA GLY A 236 33.60 -1.66 -2.25
C GLY A 236 33.02 -0.25 -2.42
N SER A 237 31.80 -0.01 -1.95
CA SER A 237 31.24 1.35 -1.89
C SER A 237 32.14 2.27 -1.04
N SER A 238 32.32 3.52 -1.49
CA SER A 238 33.09 4.52 -0.76
C SER A 238 32.37 4.95 0.52
N GLN A 239 33.13 5.35 1.55
CA GLN A 239 32.54 5.86 2.79
C GLN A 239 31.68 7.10 2.53
N GLU A 240 32.09 7.99 1.61
CA GLU A 240 31.32 9.18 1.22
C GLU A 240 29.92 8.79 0.69
N LEU A 241 29.84 7.76 -0.16
CA LEU A 241 28.55 7.28 -0.67
C LEU A 241 27.69 6.63 0.42
N ILE A 242 28.31 5.85 1.31
CA ILE A 242 27.60 5.24 2.45
C ILE A 242 27.01 6.33 3.35
N ASP A 243 27.78 7.34 3.71
CA ASP A 243 27.36 8.44 4.57
C ASP A 243 26.23 9.26 3.90
N ALA A 244 26.35 9.51 2.59
CA ALA A 244 25.29 10.18 1.81
C ALA A 244 24.00 9.36 1.77
N ALA A 245 24.10 8.06 1.52
CA ALA A 245 22.96 7.15 1.49
C ALA A 245 22.28 7.04 2.87
N ASP A 246 23.04 6.94 3.95
CA ASP A 246 22.51 6.89 5.31
C ASP A 246 21.79 8.19 5.69
N LYS A 247 22.35 9.33 5.28
CA LYS A 247 21.69 10.62 5.45
C LYS A 247 20.38 10.70 4.65
N ILE A 248 20.39 10.33 3.37
CA ILE A 248 19.20 10.32 2.52
C ILE A 248 18.11 9.44 3.13
N ASN A 249 18.45 8.22 3.54
CA ASN A 249 17.49 7.28 4.11
C ASN A 249 16.90 7.79 5.43
N ARG A 250 17.74 8.33 6.31
CA ARG A 250 17.32 8.89 7.60
C ARG A 250 16.40 10.09 7.42
N GLU A 251 16.78 11.04 6.56
CA GLU A 251 15.98 12.24 6.29
C GLU A 251 14.69 11.89 5.55
N GLY A 252 14.73 10.94 4.60
CA GLY A 252 13.52 10.45 3.92
C GLY A 252 12.49 9.87 4.91
N ILE A 253 12.93 9.02 5.84
CA ILE A 253 12.06 8.48 6.91
C ILE A 253 11.55 9.59 7.82
N HIS A 254 12.43 10.50 8.24
CA HIS A 254 12.07 11.61 9.12
C HIS A 254 11.02 12.51 8.48
N GLU A 255 11.19 12.85 7.18
CA GLU A 255 10.24 13.67 6.44
C GLU A 255 8.88 12.96 6.27
N MET A 256 8.88 11.67 5.96
CA MET A 256 7.63 10.90 5.91
C MET A 256 6.90 10.93 7.25
N LEU A 257 7.61 10.68 8.37
CA LEU A 257 7.02 10.76 9.71
C LEU A 257 6.50 12.16 10.02
N ARG A 258 7.26 13.21 9.69
CA ARG A 258 6.86 14.60 9.89
C ARG A 258 5.57 14.95 9.14
N LEU A 259 5.42 14.45 7.92
CA LEU A 259 4.26 14.70 7.06
C LEU A 259 3.04 13.86 7.45
N GLU A 260 3.24 12.59 7.84
CA GLU A 260 2.12 11.67 8.15
C GLU A 260 1.63 11.77 9.60
N THR A 261 2.52 12.02 10.59
CA THR A 261 2.15 11.99 12.01
C THR A 261 1.01 12.94 12.37
N PRO A 262 0.92 14.18 11.85
CA PRO A 262 -0.21 15.06 12.13
C PRO A 262 -1.54 14.59 11.53
N ASN A 263 -1.51 13.60 10.62
CA ASN A 263 -2.65 13.16 9.83
C ASN A 263 -2.69 11.64 9.63
N LEU A 264 -2.37 10.87 10.69
CA LEU A 264 -2.23 9.40 10.64
C LEU A 264 -3.44 8.66 10.03
N HIS A 265 -4.65 9.19 10.18
CA HIS A 265 -5.87 8.63 9.61
C HIS A 265 -6.31 9.32 8.30
N GLU A 266 -5.46 10.14 7.72
CA GLU A 266 -5.70 10.84 6.44
C GLU A 266 -7.03 11.60 6.40
N ILE A 267 -7.43 12.22 7.53
CA ILE A 267 -8.61 13.08 7.61
C ILE A 267 -8.40 14.33 6.75
N GLY A 268 -7.22 14.93 6.80
CA GLY A 268 -6.79 15.97 5.90
C GLY A 268 -6.42 15.39 4.54
N LEU A 269 -7.04 15.86 3.46
CA LEU A 269 -6.87 15.31 2.12
C LEU A 269 -5.77 16.03 1.31
N ASP A 270 -5.29 17.18 1.76
CA ASP A 270 -4.12 17.86 1.19
C ASP A 270 -2.84 17.20 1.73
N ARG A 271 -2.28 16.27 0.95
CA ARG A 271 -1.15 15.44 1.37
C ARG A 271 0.05 15.69 0.48
N VAL A 272 1.12 16.22 1.04
CA VAL A 272 2.40 16.46 0.34
C VAL A 272 2.93 15.16 -0.29
N ILE A 273 2.79 14.04 0.43
CA ILE A 273 3.18 12.71 -0.03
C ILE A 273 2.35 12.18 -1.21
N ALA A 274 1.30 12.89 -1.62
CA ALA A 274 0.50 12.55 -2.80
C ALA A 274 1.09 13.07 -4.12
N TYR A 275 2.23 13.77 -4.13
CA TYR A 275 2.96 14.10 -5.36
C TYR A 275 3.25 12.83 -6.14
N GLY A 276 2.96 12.82 -7.44
CA GLY A 276 3.08 11.61 -8.28
C GLY A 276 1.97 10.56 -8.07
N HIS A 277 0.97 10.83 -7.23
CA HIS A 277 -0.15 9.92 -6.95
C HIS A 277 -1.51 10.52 -7.32
N THR A 278 -1.52 11.42 -8.30
CA THR A 278 -2.76 12.02 -8.81
C THR A 278 -3.35 11.17 -9.94
N TRP A 279 -2.58 10.87 -10.96
CA TRP A 279 -3.04 10.08 -12.12
C TRP A 279 -2.44 8.68 -12.17
N SER A 280 -1.28 8.47 -11.54
CA SER A 280 -0.57 7.19 -11.51
C SER A 280 -1.37 6.01 -10.95
N PRO A 281 -2.26 6.15 -9.93
CA PRO A 281 -2.99 5.00 -9.42
C PRO A 281 -3.87 4.29 -10.45
N LEU A 282 -4.38 5.03 -11.43
CA LEU A 282 -5.08 4.44 -12.57
C LEU A 282 -4.09 3.96 -13.64
N HIS A 283 -3.13 4.81 -14.01
CA HIS A 283 -2.21 4.53 -15.10
C HIS A 283 -1.34 3.28 -14.85
N GLU A 284 -0.92 3.02 -13.64
CA GLU A 284 -0.08 1.86 -13.25
C GLU A 284 -0.66 0.52 -13.72
N LEU A 285 -2.00 0.41 -13.74
CA LEU A 285 -2.72 -0.82 -14.07
C LEU A 285 -3.30 -0.84 -15.49
N VAL A 286 -3.16 0.24 -16.26
CA VAL A 286 -3.66 0.33 -17.65
C VAL A 286 -2.90 -0.59 -18.61
N PRO A 287 -1.56 -0.70 -18.56
CA PRO A 287 -0.84 -1.65 -19.40
C PRO A 287 -1.20 -3.10 -19.06
N GLU A 288 -1.20 -3.99 -20.05
CA GLU A 288 -1.42 -5.43 -19.87
C GLU A 288 -0.46 -6.02 -18.83
N THR A 289 0.83 -5.70 -18.96
CA THR A 289 1.81 -5.90 -17.90
C THR A 289 1.89 -4.60 -17.09
N PRO A 290 1.54 -4.60 -15.79
CA PRO A 290 1.56 -3.41 -14.98
C PRO A 290 2.95 -2.75 -14.92
N LEU A 291 2.96 -1.43 -14.82
CA LEU A 291 4.19 -0.70 -14.50
C LEU A 291 4.63 -1.01 -13.06
N ARG A 292 5.93 -1.01 -12.82
CA ARG A 292 6.44 -0.91 -11.44
C ARG A 292 5.99 0.43 -10.86
N HIS A 293 5.61 0.42 -9.61
CA HIS A 293 5.04 1.58 -8.91
C HIS A 293 5.87 2.86 -9.08
N GLY A 294 7.19 2.77 -8.85
CA GLY A 294 8.09 3.92 -8.99
C GLY A 294 8.12 4.51 -10.40
N HIS A 295 7.93 3.69 -11.45
CA HIS A 295 7.81 4.18 -12.83
C HIS A 295 6.47 4.86 -13.08
N ALA A 296 5.38 4.32 -12.55
CA ALA A 296 4.07 4.95 -12.68
C ALA A 296 4.03 6.32 -11.99
N ILE A 297 4.55 6.42 -10.75
CA ILE A 297 4.59 7.69 -10.02
C ILE A 297 5.57 8.69 -10.65
N SER A 298 6.68 8.23 -11.24
CA SER A 298 7.63 9.14 -11.88
C SER A 298 7.08 9.77 -13.17
N ILE A 299 6.24 9.06 -13.93
CA ILE A 299 5.48 9.63 -15.06
C ILE A 299 4.54 10.73 -14.57
N ASP A 300 3.77 10.46 -13.53
CA ASP A 300 2.88 11.44 -12.92
C ASP A 300 3.65 12.64 -12.37
N MET A 301 4.77 12.42 -11.66
CA MET A 301 5.63 13.49 -11.14
C MET A 301 6.23 14.36 -12.24
N ALA A 302 6.72 13.75 -13.32
CA ALA A 302 7.31 14.47 -14.44
C ALA A 302 6.26 15.32 -15.19
N TYR A 303 5.07 14.76 -15.40
CA TYR A 303 3.94 15.51 -15.95
C TYR A 303 3.48 16.64 -15.02
N SER A 304 3.32 16.36 -13.72
CA SER A 304 2.96 17.34 -12.69
C SER A 304 3.99 18.47 -12.60
N ALA A 305 5.28 18.18 -12.76
CA ALA A 305 6.34 19.19 -12.81
C ALA A 305 6.21 20.06 -14.05
N THR A 306 5.82 19.50 -15.20
CA THR A 306 5.55 20.28 -16.42
C THR A 306 4.35 21.22 -16.22
N LEU A 307 3.30 20.75 -15.54
CA LEU A 307 2.14 21.57 -15.17
C LEU A 307 2.55 22.70 -14.20
N ALA A 308 3.35 22.40 -13.17
CA ALA A 308 3.87 23.37 -12.24
C ALA A 308 4.74 24.43 -12.94
N ASN A 309 5.59 24.02 -13.89
CA ASN A 309 6.39 24.95 -14.68
C ASN A 309 5.54 25.82 -15.61
N ASN A 310 4.48 25.29 -16.24
CA ASN A 310 3.52 26.10 -16.99
C ASN A 310 2.90 27.23 -16.15
N ARG A 311 2.61 26.94 -14.89
CA ARG A 311 2.08 27.91 -13.91
C ARG A 311 3.15 28.78 -13.24
N LYS A 312 4.42 28.62 -13.60
CA LYS A 312 5.56 29.35 -13.01
C LYS A 312 5.73 29.11 -11.50
N LEU A 313 5.30 27.97 -11.01
CA LEU A 313 5.53 27.52 -9.63
C LEU A 313 6.95 27.00 -9.42
N ILE A 314 7.56 26.46 -10.49
CA ILE A 314 8.97 26.13 -10.58
C ILE A 314 9.58 26.81 -11.80
N SER A 315 10.86 27.16 -11.71
CA SER A 315 11.63 27.73 -12.83
C SER A 315 11.90 26.71 -13.93
N ASP A 316 12.31 27.18 -15.13
CA ASP A 316 12.72 26.31 -16.23
C ASP A 316 13.99 25.51 -15.87
N GLU A 317 14.84 26.05 -15.00
CA GLU A 317 16.03 25.36 -14.49
C GLU A 317 15.65 24.20 -13.53
N GLU A 318 14.78 24.48 -12.56
CA GLU A 318 14.28 23.45 -11.63
C GLU A 318 13.52 22.34 -12.37
N HIS A 319 12.70 22.69 -13.36
CA HIS A 319 12.00 21.75 -14.20
C HIS A 319 12.97 20.82 -14.93
N ARG A 320 13.96 21.39 -15.65
CA ARG A 320 14.98 20.58 -16.33
C ARG A 320 15.80 19.73 -15.37
N ARG A 321 16.15 20.28 -14.21
CA ARG A 321 16.90 19.55 -13.18
C ARG A 321 16.14 18.32 -12.68
N LEU A 322 14.85 18.45 -12.43
CA LEU A 322 13.99 17.35 -11.99
C LEU A 322 13.82 16.29 -13.09
N LEU A 323 13.55 16.68 -14.33
CA LEU A 323 13.45 15.75 -15.45
C LEU A 323 14.79 15.03 -15.72
N ASN A 324 15.92 15.71 -15.62
CA ASN A 324 17.24 15.11 -15.73
C ASN A 324 17.48 14.08 -14.61
N LEU A 325 17.04 14.34 -13.38
CA LEU A 325 17.17 13.38 -12.29
C LEU A 325 16.38 12.09 -12.58
N PHE A 326 15.13 12.18 -13.03
CA PHE A 326 14.37 11.00 -13.45
C PHE A 326 15.05 10.23 -14.58
N SER A 327 15.53 10.93 -15.61
CA SER A 327 16.23 10.32 -16.76
C SER A 327 17.50 9.58 -16.32
N ARG A 328 18.34 10.20 -15.50
CA ARG A 328 19.58 9.61 -14.95
C ARG A 328 19.30 8.42 -14.05
N ALA A 329 18.25 8.49 -13.27
CA ALA A 329 17.77 7.37 -12.46
C ALA A 329 17.22 6.20 -13.31
N GLY A 330 17.03 6.39 -14.62
CA GLY A 330 16.40 5.40 -15.50
C GLY A 330 14.92 5.20 -15.22
N LEU A 331 14.26 6.17 -14.57
CA LEU A 331 12.82 6.18 -14.32
C LEU A 331 12.05 6.61 -15.56
N SER A 332 10.83 6.10 -15.71
CA SER A 332 9.93 6.54 -16.78
C SER A 332 9.42 7.95 -16.48
N MET A 333 9.41 8.79 -17.50
CA MET A 333 8.84 10.13 -17.46
C MET A 333 7.62 10.26 -18.36
N ASP A 334 7.46 9.34 -19.32
CA ASP A 334 6.27 9.24 -20.18
C ASP A 334 5.97 7.78 -20.50
N HIS A 335 4.76 7.55 -20.99
CA HIS A 335 4.28 6.26 -21.46
C HIS A 335 3.24 6.49 -22.56
N HIS A 336 3.21 5.63 -23.58
CA HIS A 336 2.29 5.80 -24.71
C HIS A 336 0.80 5.77 -24.31
N GLN A 337 0.45 5.07 -23.23
CA GLN A 337 -0.91 5.03 -22.67
C GLN A 337 -1.15 6.09 -21.58
N PHE A 338 -0.20 6.97 -21.29
CA PHE A 338 -0.44 8.15 -20.47
C PHE A 338 -0.93 9.28 -21.37
N ASP A 339 -2.23 9.35 -21.55
CA ASP A 339 -2.92 10.17 -22.55
C ASP A 339 -4.09 10.98 -21.94
N GLU A 340 -4.79 11.71 -22.77
CA GLU A 340 -5.93 12.55 -22.38
C GLU A 340 -7.07 11.73 -21.77
N ASP A 341 -7.28 10.49 -22.21
CA ASP A 341 -8.30 9.58 -21.67
C ASP A 341 -7.96 9.13 -20.24
N VAL A 342 -6.72 8.73 -20.00
CA VAL A 342 -6.23 8.37 -18.67
C VAL A 342 -6.30 9.56 -17.72
N LEU A 343 -5.87 10.75 -18.14
CA LEU A 343 -5.97 11.97 -17.32
C LEU A 343 -7.41 12.28 -16.94
N SER A 344 -8.34 12.22 -17.90
CA SER A 344 -9.77 12.47 -17.69
C SER A 344 -10.39 11.48 -16.72
N LYS A 345 -10.16 10.17 -16.93
CA LYS A 345 -10.71 9.10 -16.09
C LYS A 345 -10.16 9.15 -14.67
N ALA A 346 -8.85 9.34 -14.52
CA ALA A 346 -8.21 9.44 -13.19
C ALA A 346 -8.69 10.67 -12.43
N THR A 347 -8.78 11.84 -13.10
CA THR A 347 -9.32 13.07 -12.50
C THR A 347 -10.75 12.85 -12.03
N THR A 348 -11.62 12.25 -12.86
CA THR A 348 -13.01 11.94 -12.50
C THR A 348 -13.08 11.03 -11.26
N ALA A 349 -12.21 10.01 -11.18
CA ALA A 349 -12.15 9.12 -10.02
C ALA A 349 -11.71 9.85 -8.74
N ILE A 350 -10.73 10.74 -8.85
CA ILE A 350 -10.23 11.54 -7.73
C ILE A 350 -11.29 12.47 -7.18
N LEU A 351 -11.95 13.24 -8.04
CA LEU A 351 -12.99 14.18 -7.63
C LEU A 351 -14.10 13.48 -6.83
N LYS A 352 -14.43 12.22 -7.16
CA LYS A 352 -15.40 11.42 -6.41
C LYS A 352 -14.92 10.98 -5.02
N THR A 353 -13.60 10.92 -4.80
CA THR A 353 -13.00 10.40 -3.57
C THR A 353 -12.37 11.46 -2.69
N ARG A 354 -12.19 12.70 -3.20
CA ARG A 354 -11.53 13.81 -2.49
C ARG A 354 -12.44 15.05 -2.39
N ASP A 355 -13.69 14.86 -2.03
CA ASP A 355 -14.67 15.93 -1.77
C ASP A 355 -14.84 16.91 -2.94
N GLY A 356 -14.75 16.42 -4.17
CA GLY A 356 -14.89 17.23 -5.38
C GLY A 356 -13.66 18.07 -5.74
N LEU A 357 -12.53 17.95 -5.02
CA LEU A 357 -11.30 18.66 -5.28
C LEU A 357 -10.20 17.75 -5.83
N LEU A 358 -9.42 18.26 -6.78
CA LEU A 358 -8.31 17.51 -7.41
C LEU A 358 -7.17 17.25 -6.41
N ARG A 359 -6.81 18.26 -5.60
CA ARG A 359 -5.75 18.20 -4.59
C ARG A 359 -4.43 17.64 -5.16
N ALA A 360 -4.08 18.04 -6.39
CA ALA A 360 -2.85 17.63 -7.03
C ALA A 360 -1.67 18.33 -6.36
N ALA A 361 -0.86 17.55 -5.65
CA ALA A 361 0.38 18.03 -5.05
C ALA A 361 1.42 18.29 -6.15
N VAL A 362 2.03 19.47 -6.15
CA VAL A 362 3.09 19.86 -7.10
C VAL A 362 4.19 20.64 -6.39
N PRO A 363 5.45 20.60 -6.89
CA PRO A 363 6.53 21.40 -6.30
C PRO A 363 6.28 22.92 -6.49
N ASN A 364 6.66 23.72 -5.47
CA ASN A 364 6.52 25.18 -5.49
C ASN A 364 7.41 25.87 -4.44
N PRO A 365 8.72 26.13 -4.67
CA PRO A 365 9.66 25.48 -5.59
C PRO A 365 10.04 24.04 -5.16
N ILE A 366 11.10 23.46 -5.77
CA ILE A 366 11.66 22.17 -5.28
C ILE A 366 12.04 22.30 -3.79
N GLY A 367 11.62 21.31 -2.99
CA GLY A 367 11.73 21.32 -1.52
C GLY A 367 10.51 21.88 -0.80
N SER A 368 9.48 22.30 -1.55
CA SER A 368 8.21 22.82 -1.06
C SER A 368 7.05 22.37 -1.96
N CYS A 369 5.83 22.41 -1.47
CA CYS A 369 4.65 21.90 -2.13
C CYS A 369 3.48 22.88 -2.11
N THR A 370 2.68 22.85 -3.18
CA THR A 370 1.34 23.44 -3.23
C THR A 370 0.34 22.46 -3.80
N PHE A 371 -0.97 22.74 -3.65
CA PHE A 371 -2.04 21.86 -4.12
C PHE A 371 -2.88 22.58 -5.18
N LEU A 372 -3.03 21.95 -6.33
CA LEU A 372 -3.83 22.49 -7.43
C LEU A 372 -5.23 21.87 -7.38
N ASN A 373 -6.24 22.74 -7.35
CA ASN A 373 -7.66 22.35 -7.36
C ASN A 373 -8.44 22.90 -8.57
N ASP A 374 -7.84 23.82 -9.30
CA ASP A 374 -8.44 24.65 -10.35
C ASP A 374 -7.91 24.30 -11.74
N VAL A 375 -7.33 23.10 -11.93
CA VAL A 375 -6.79 22.67 -13.22
C VAL A 375 -7.92 22.24 -14.14
N SER A 376 -8.10 22.94 -15.26
CA SER A 376 -9.09 22.58 -16.26
C SER A 376 -8.63 21.40 -17.15
N ALA A 377 -9.58 20.73 -17.80
CA ALA A 377 -9.25 19.67 -18.78
C ALA A 377 -8.37 20.22 -19.92
N GLU A 378 -8.65 21.44 -20.39
CA GLU A 378 -7.87 22.08 -21.47
C GLU A 378 -6.43 22.34 -21.00
N GLU A 379 -6.24 22.85 -19.80
CA GLU A 379 -4.90 23.07 -19.23
C GLU A 379 -4.13 21.75 -19.06
N MET A 380 -4.78 20.69 -18.61
CA MET A 380 -4.17 19.35 -18.53
C MET A 380 -3.71 18.86 -19.89
N ASN A 381 -4.54 19.02 -20.92
CA ASN A 381 -4.21 18.58 -22.28
C ASN A 381 -3.10 19.43 -22.92
N VAL A 382 -3.08 20.75 -22.67
CA VAL A 382 -1.98 21.62 -23.12
C VAL A 382 -0.66 21.22 -22.45
N ALA A 383 -0.69 20.96 -21.15
CA ALA A 383 0.48 20.50 -20.41
C ALA A 383 0.95 19.13 -20.90
N LEU A 384 0.02 18.19 -21.20
CA LEU A 384 0.35 16.87 -21.72
C LEU A 384 1.04 16.95 -23.10
N ARG A 385 0.51 17.75 -24.03
CA ARG A 385 1.13 17.94 -25.36
C ARG A 385 2.54 18.52 -25.22
N ARG A 386 2.73 19.56 -24.39
CA ARG A 386 4.07 20.10 -24.12
C ARG A 386 4.99 19.06 -23.50
N HIS A 387 4.48 18.30 -22.52
CA HIS A 387 5.24 17.26 -21.84
C HIS A 387 5.75 16.19 -22.83
N LYS A 388 4.88 15.66 -23.69
CA LYS A 388 5.23 14.67 -24.71
C LYS A 388 6.26 15.19 -25.73
N GLU A 389 6.20 16.47 -26.10
CA GLU A 389 7.24 17.08 -26.96
C GLU A 389 8.59 17.16 -26.21
N LEU A 390 8.61 17.56 -24.95
CA LEU A 390 9.83 17.59 -24.14
C LEU A 390 10.46 16.19 -23.99
N MET A 391 9.64 15.15 -23.88
CA MET A 391 10.15 13.77 -23.72
C MET A 391 10.94 13.28 -24.92
N LYS A 392 10.73 13.83 -26.12
CA LYS A 392 11.53 13.52 -27.32
C LYS A 392 13.00 13.94 -27.20
N GLU A 393 13.30 14.86 -26.30
CA GLU A 393 14.67 15.32 -26.02
C GLU A 393 15.42 14.36 -25.07
N TYR A 394 14.71 13.45 -24.42
CA TYR A 394 15.26 12.51 -23.45
C TYR A 394 15.52 11.12 -24.08
N PRO A 395 16.46 10.35 -23.53
CA PRO A 395 16.71 8.98 -23.98
C PRO A 395 15.42 8.15 -24.00
N ARG A 396 15.22 7.37 -25.07
CA ARG A 396 14.06 6.49 -25.25
C ARG A 396 12.71 7.24 -25.21
N ASN A 397 12.69 8.51 -25.59
CA ASN A 397 11.52 9.39 -25.46
C ASN A 397 10.92 9.42 -24.04
N GLY A 398 11.77 9.40 -23.02
CA GLY A 398 11.35 9.40 -21.62
C GLY A 398 10.93 8.03 -21.06
N GLU A 399 11.05 6.95 -21.83
CA GLU A 399 10.80 5.60 -21.30
C GLU A 399 11.89 5.18 -20.31
N GLY A 400 11.46 4.53 -19.23
CA GLY A 400 12.36 4.04 -18.17
C GLY A 400 13.07 2.72 -18.53
N ILE A 401 13.98 2.34 -17.66
CA ILE A 401 14.69 1.06 -17.73
C ILE A 401 13.99 0.08 -16.80
N GLU A 402 13.61 -1.10 -17.30
CA GLU A 402 12.90 -2.14 -16.50
C GLU A 402 11.60 -1.61 -15.89
N ALA A 403 10.79 -0.90 -16.68
CA ALA A 403 9.61 -0.21 -16.20
C ALA A 403 8.46 -1.15 -15.79
N TYR A 404 8.40 -2.36 -16.33
CA TYR A 404 7.30 -3.29 -16.13
C TYR A 404 7.62 -4.34 -15.07
N VAL A 405 6.56 -4.79 -14.38
CA VAL A 405 6.62 -5.93 -13.44
C VAL A 405 7.01 -7.19 -14.20
N ASP A 406 7.93 -7.97 -13.64
CA ASP A 406 8.36 -9.26 -14.19
C ASP A 406 8.33 -10.39 -13.13
N ALA A 407 8.81 -11.58 -13.49
CA ALA A 407 8.82 -12.73 -12.60
C ALA A 407 9.64 -12.50 -11.32
N SER A 408 10.65 -11.61 -11.36
CA SER A 408 11.45 -11.29 -10.17
C SER A 408 10.67 -10.51 -9.10
N ASP A 409 9.61 -9.79 -9.49
CA ASP A 409 8.75 -9.05 -8.56
C ASP A 409 7.72 -9.98 -7.89
N THR A 410 7.36 -11.08 -8.52
CA THR A 410 6.29 -11.97 -8.06
C THR A 410 6.79 -13.20 -7.30
N GLY A 411 8.08 -13.49 -7.34
CA GLY A 411 8.67 -14.68 -6.71
C GLY A 411 8.32 -15.99 -7.41
N TYR A 412 7.67 -15.94 -8.55
CA TYR A 412 7.31 -17.11 -9.36
C TYR A 412 8.25 -17.26 -10.53
N THR A 413 9.10 -18.29 -10.50
CA THR A 413 9.71 -18.83 -11.70
C THR A 413 8.76 -19.87 -12.31
N GLU A 414 8.87 -20.16 -13.60
CA GLU A 414 8.03 -21.18 -14.28
C GLU A 414 8.02 -22.54 -13.55
N ASN A 415 9.14 -22.90 -12.88
CA ASN A 415 9.22 -24.10 -12.06
C ASN A 415 8.41 -24.03 -10.75
N SER A 416 8.27 -22.86 -10.14
CA SER A 416 7.46 -22.69 -8.93
C SER A 416 5.96 -22.72 -9.19
N GLN A 417 5.51 -22.28 -10.38
CA GLN A 417 4.11 -22.45 -10.80
C GLN A 417 3.73 -23.91 -10.95
N ALA A 418 4.58 -24.72 -11.58
CA ALA A 418 4.35 -26.16 -11.76
C ALA A 418 4.35 -26.94 -10.43
N GLU A 419 5.16 -26.52 -9.44
CA GLU A 419 5.15 -27.11 -8.09
C GLU A 419 3.90 -26.72 -7.30
N GLU A 420 3.43 -25.49 -7.44
CA GLU A 420 2.22 -25.01 -6.76
C GLU A 420 0.96 -25.68 -7.31
N GLU A 421 0.85 -25.84 -8.62
CA GLU A 421 -0.24 -26.60 -9.26
C GLU A 421 -0.26 -28.07 -8.80
N ARG A 422 0.90 -28.68 -8.59
CA ARG A 422 1.02 -30.03 -8.01
C ARG A 422 0.57 -30.06 -6.55
N MET A 423 0.93 -29.05 -5.74
CA MET A 423 0.52 -28.99 -4.32
C MET A 423 -0.98 -28.71 -4.16
N VAL A 424 -1.55 -27.83 -4.97
CA VAL A 424 -3.00 -27.56 -4.98
C VAL A 424 -3.77 -28.79 -5.45
N GLY A 425 -3.28 -29.50 -6.48
CA GLY A 425 -3.84 -30.77 -6.94
C GLY A 425 -3.76 -31.89 -5.91
N ALA A 426 -2.69 -31.93 -5.10
CA ALA A 426 -2.51 -32.91 -4.03
C ALA A 426 -3.42 -32.63 -2.82
N THR A 427 -3.64 -31.35 -2.48
CA THR A 427 -4.52 -30.93 -1.39
C THR A 427 -5.99 -31.18 -1.75
N ALA A 428 -6.38 -30.93 -3.00
CA ALA A 428 -7.72 -31.23 -3.49
C ALA A 428 -8.02 -32.74 -3.50
N LYS A 429 -7.04 -33.56 -3.84
CA LYS A 429 -7.15 -35.05 -3.74
C LYS A 429 -7.24 -35.54 -2.29
N LYS A 430 -6.57 -34.90 -1.34
CA LYS A 430 -6.65 -35.22 0.09
C LYS A 430 -7.99 -34.82 0.72
N ALA A 431 -8.57 -33.70 0.30
CA ALA A 431 -9.92 -33.27 0.73
C ALA A 431 -11.02 -34.15 0.15
N GLY A 432 -10.87 -34.67 -1.09
CA GLY A 432 -11.78 -35.60 -1.70
C GLY A 432 -11.74 -37.02 -1.08
N SER A 433 -10.61 -37.38 -0.46
CA SER A 433 -10.41 -38.69 0.21
C SER A 433 -10.97 -38.75 1.64
N LEU A 434 -11.19 -37.63 2.27
CA LEU A 434 -11.75 -37.55 3.65
C LEU A 434 -13.27 -37.57 3.71
N ASN A 435 -13.97 -37.42 2.58
CA ASN A 435 -15.43 -37.51 2.50
C ASN A 435 -15.95 -38.95 2.13
N GLY A 436 -15.11 -39.96 2.11
CA GLY A 436 -15.40 -41.33 1.67
C GLY A 436 -15.56 -42.41 2.76
N THR A 437 -15.64 -42.05 4.05
CA THR A 437 -15.86 -43.04 5.13
C THR A 437 -16.98 -42.60 6.06
N SER A 438 -18.22 -42.70 5.58
CA SER A 438 -19.38 -42.81 6.48
C SER A 438 -19.72 -44.30 6.63
N GLY A 439 -19.47 -44.81 7.85
CA GLY A 439 -19.67 -46.18 8.22
C GLY A 439 -21.12 -46.64 8.06
N LYS A 440 -21.30 -47.82 7.52
CA LYS A 440 -22.55 -48.59 7.57
C LYS A 440 -22.85 -48.95 9.02
N ILE A 441 -23.93 -48.41 9.56
CA ILE A 441 -24.62 -48.98 10.71
C ILE A 441 -25.69 -49.92 10.15
N GLN A 442 -25.53 -51.20 10.40
CA GLN A 442 -26.59 -52.21 10.23
C GLN A 442 -27.63 -51.99 11.34
N SER A 443 -28.89 -51.83 10.98
CA SER A 443 -30.00 -52.19 11.84
C SER A 443 -30.98 -53.04 11.01
N ALA A 444 -31.32 -54.17 11.62
CA ALA A 444 -32.20 -55.18 11.05
C ALA A 444 -33.68 -54.87 11.35
N ASN A 445 -34.52 -55.41 10.48
CA ASN A 445 -35.90 -55.81 10.62
C ASN A 445 -37.05 -54.81 10.54
N GLY A 446 -37.91 -55.09 9.55
CA GLY A 446 -39.34 -54.92 9.72
C GLY A 446 -40.14 -54.55 8.43
N THR A 447 -40.43 -55.55 7.63
CA THR A 447 -41.66 -55.77 6.82
C THR A 447 -42.65 -54.64 6.60
N GLY A 448 -43.03 -54.42 5.35
CA GLY A 448 -44.27 -53.78 4.99
C GLY A 448 -44.31 -53.21 3.57
N ALA A 449 -44.78 -54.03 2.65
CA ALA A 449 -45.08 -53.63 1.28
C ALA A 449 -46.31 -52.70 1.20
N VAL A 450 -46.33 -51.76 0.29
CA VAL A 450 -47.47 -51.45 -0.58
C VAL A 450 -46.99 -50.60 -1.81
N LYS A 451 -47.45 -51.07 -2.93
CA LYS A 451 -47.29 -50.49 -4.29
C LYS A 451 -48.13 -49.23 -4.48
N ASN A 452 -47.71 -48.33 -5.35
CA ASN A 452 -48.33 -47.92 -6.64
C ASN A 452 -47.87 -46.52 -6.98
N THR A 453 -47.19 -46.33 -8.09
CA THR A 453 -47.60 -46.10 -9.50
C THR A 453 -48.02 -44.67 -9.82
N ASN A 454 -47.43 -44.23 -10.94
CA ASN A 454 -47.83 -43.26 -11.95
C ASN A 454 -47.51 -41.77 -11.65
N SER A 455 -46.77 -41.20 -12.46
CA SER A 455 -46.64 -40.90 -13.90
C SER A 455 -47.20 -39.54 -14.28
N MET A 456 -46.40 -38.91 -15.12
CA MET A 456 -46.74 -37.94 -16.18
C MET A 456 -47.00 -36.50 -15.80
N ASN A 457 -46.14 -35.71 -16.31
CA ASN A 457 -46.17 -34.88 -17.52
C ASN A 457 -46.80 -33.49 -17.44
N ASP A 458 -46.01 -32.64 -17.94
CA ASP A 458 -46.17 -31.66 -19.02
C ASP A 458 -46.69 -30.23 -18.73
N HIS A 459 -45.80 -29.35 -19.22
CA HIS A 459 -46.03 -28.14 -20.03
C HIS A 459 -47.07 -27.08 -19.59
N HIS A 460 -46.63 -25.85 -19.46
CA HIS A 460 -46.87 -24.78 -20.46
C HIS A 460 -46.49 -23.38 -19.93
N THR A 461 -45.66 -22.78 -20.71
CA THR A 461 -45.64 -21.39 -21.19
C THR A 461 -46.92 -20.54 -20.95
N ASN A 462 -46.76 -19.28 -20.54
CA ASN A 462 -47.02 -18.08 -21.35
C ASN A 462 -47.11 -16.79 -20.48
N LYS A 463 -46.37 -15.81 -20.89
CA LYS A 463 -46.64 -14.46 -21.41
C LYS A 463 -47.83 -13.68 -20.80
N ASN A 464 -47.46 -12.46 -20.52
CA ASN A 464 -48.04 -11.16 -20.88
C ASN A 464 -48.37 -10.23 -19.70
N LYS A 465 -47.68 -9.08 -19.74
CA LYS A 465 -48.20 -7.71 -20.08
C LYS A 465 -49.33 -7.23 -19.15
N THR A 466 -49.32 -6.08 -18.57
CA THR A 466 -49.25 -4.69 -19.02
C THR A 466 -49.72 -3.75 -17.90
N HIS A 467 -49.19 -2.53 -17.94
CA HIS A 467 -49.80 -1.23 -17.55
C HIS A 467 -50.36 -1.03 -16.13
N ALA A 468 -50.29 0.11 -15.52
CA ALA A 468 -50.07 1.50 -15.92
C ALA A 468 -50.04 2.42 -14.70
N ASN A 469 -49.36 3.56 -14.86
CA ASN A 469 -49.74 4.92 -14.45
C ASN A 469 -50.20 5.25 -13.02
N GLY A 470 -49.56 6.26 -12.50
CA GLY A 470 -50.10 7.12 -11.44
C GLY A 470 -49.07 8.06 -10.86
N VAL A 471 -48.77 9.14 -11.52
CA VAL A 471 -49.10 10.56 -11.28
C VAL A 471 -48.39 11.22 -10.09
N LEU A 472 -47.49 12.10 -10.48
CA LEU A 472 -46.96 13.35 -9.90
C LEU A 472 -47.74 13.95 -8.71
N ARG A 473 -46.98 14.37 -7.67
CA ARG A 473 -47.24 15.67 -7.02
C ARG A 473 -45.91 16.39 -6.70
N LYS A 474 -45.80 17.55 -7.29
CA LYS A 474 -44.85 18.63 -6.97
C LYS A 474 -45.19 19.20 -5.59
N GLY A 475 -44.20 19.47 -4.79
CA GLY A 475 -44.27 20.35 -3.64
C GLY A 475 -43.06 21.24 -3.62
N SER A 476 -43.24 22.49 -3.97
CA SER A 476 -42.31 23.59 -3.86
C SER A 476 -42.14 23.99 -2.39
N VAL A 477 -40.92 24.18 -1.91
CA VAL A 477 -40.68 24.99 -0.73
C VAL A 477 -39.49 25.91 -1.01
N THR A 478 -39.73 27.14 -0.75
CA THR A 478 -39.02 28.40 -0.94
C THR A 478 -37.72 28.47 -0.19
N GLU A 479 -36.75 29.14 -0.82
CA GLU A 479 -35.51 29.68 -0.27
C GLU A 479 -35.79 30.62 0.92
N LYS A 480 -34.96 30.52 1.94
CA LYS A 480 -34.65 31.61 2.86
C LYS A 480 -33.15 31.72 3.04
N GLU A 481 -32.62 32.82 2.54
CA GLU A 481 -31.29 33.33 2.85
C GLU A 481 -31.16 33.59 4.36
N VAL A 482 -30.03 33.19 4.95
CA VAL A 482 -29.54 33.78 6.19
C VAL A 482 -28.04 34.02 6.01
N ASN A 483 -27.70 35.29 5.85
CA ASN A 483 -26.36 35.89 6.04
C ASN A 483 -25.93 35.74 7.49
N GLY A 484 -24.69 35.31 7.71
CA GLY A 484 -24.07 35.32 9.05
C GLY A 484 -22.57 35.20 9.00
N ASN A 485 -21.88 36.34 8.89
CA ASN A 485 -20.44 36.46 9.13
C ASN A 485 -20.08 36.00 10.55
N GLY A 486 -19.13 35.07 10.65
CA GLY A 486 -18.51 34.69 11.90
C GLY A 486 -17.02 34.46 11.73
N HIS A 487 -16.21 35.47 11.98
CA HIS A 487 -14.76 35.35 12.14
C HIS A 487 -14.46 34.48 13.38
N ALA A 488 -13.76 33.38 13.19
CA ALA A 488 -13.15 32.64 14.27
C ALA A 488 -11.70 33.12 14.46
N HIS A 489 -11.44 33.76 15.59
CA HIS A 489 -10.10 34.06 16.08
C HIS A 489 -9.43 32.80 16.60
N PHE A 490 -8.27 32.46 16.05
CA PHE A 490 -7.34 31.52 16.65
C PHE A 490 -6.61 32.18 17.80
N VAL A 491 -6.69 31.60 18.98
CA VAL A 491 -5.88 31.98 20.15
C VAL A 491 -4.72 30.99 20.24
N GLU A 492 -3.49 31.47 20.18
CA GLU A 492 -2.27 30.71 20.49
C GLU A 492 -2.24 30.35 21.98
N PRO A 493 -1.79 29.14 22.38
CA PRO A 493 -1.49 28.87 23.77
C PRO A 493 -0.10 29.38 24.13
N ALA A 494 -0.06 30.16 25.22
CA ALA A 494 1.14 30.68 25.86
C ALA A 494 2.07 29.54 26.34
N LYS A 495 3.37 29.83 26.22
CA LYS A 495 4.46 29.04 26.83
C LYS A 495 4.39 29.08 28.35
N ALA A 496 4.49 27.93 28.95
CA ALA A 496 5.08 27.70 30.26
C ALA A 496 5.70 26.28 30.28
#